data_7d993d9598ea2b0f57b40adadc490369
#
_entry.id   7d993d9598ea2b0f57b40adadc490369
#
_cell.length_a   1.000
_cell.length_b   1.000
_cell.length_c   1.000
_cell.angle_alpha   90.00
_cell.angle_beta   90.00
_cell.angle_gamma   90.00
#
_symmetry.space_group_name_H-M   'P 1'
#
loop_
_entity.id
_entity.type
_entity.pdbx_description
1 polymer ?
#
loop_
_entity_poly.entity_id
_entity_poly.type
_entity_poly.pdbx_seq_one_letter_code
_entity_poly.pdbx_strand_id
1 'polypeptide(L)'
;YSANAFTVPEGLTGGVVTNEDAATVAVDWRYPAGSTVPGRTGVILKGAVGDYKAEYSVANVASPENNLLDGTIEAATIADAGYKYYKLADGEKGLGFYFAVEGGSSIMNGANKAYLALPENEAQEVNFLALDFGTTRITDTALAAEDARVDVYTISGVLVRSGVKASEALDGLSKGIYIVNGKKILK
;
A
#
# COMPACT_ATOMS: atom_id res chain seq x y z
N TYR A 1 -9.18 9.29 -9.25
CA TYR A 1 -8.89 10.73 -9.35
C TYR A 1 -10.14 11.49 -9.75
N SER A 2 -10.42 12.61 -9.16
CA SER A 2 -11.61 13.44 -9.45
C SER A 2 -11.25 14.93 -9.36
N ALA A 3 -11.89 15.75 -10.16
CA ALA A 3 -11.73 17.22 -10.07
C ALA A 3 -12.22 17.76 -8.73
N ASN A 4 -13.29 17.17 -8.21
CA ASN A 4 -13.94 17.59 -6.97
C ASN A 4 -13.68 16.56 -5.86
N ALA A 5 -13.78 17.02 -4.61
CA ALA A 5 -13.80 16.12 -3.47
C ALA A 5 -15.00 15.17 -3.57
N PHE A 6 -14.85 13.97 -3.05
CA PHE A 6 -15.93 12.97 -3.06
C PHE A 6 -15.91 12.13 -1.79
N THR A 7 -17.08 11.59 -1.45
CA THR A 7 -17.23 10.67 -0.32
C THR A 7 -16.95 9.24 -0.78
N VAL A 8 -16.10 8.52 -0.03
CA VAL A 8 -15.84 7.10 -0.29
C VAL A 8 -17.10 6.29 -0.07
N PRO A 9 -17.58 5.55 -1.08
CA PRO A 9 -18.78 4.74 -0.96
C PRO A 9 -18.68 3.65 0.10
N GLU A 10 -19.83 3.23 0.63
CA GLU A 10 -19.92 2.06 1.51
C GLU A 10 -19.34 0.81 0.82
N GLY A 11 -18.62 0.01 1.61
CA GLY A 11 -17.94 -1.18 1.11
C GLY A 11 -16.57 -0.92 0.46
N LEU A 12 -16.16 0.34 0.33
CA LEU A 12 -14.84 0.72 -0.17
C LEU A 12 -13.96 1.34 0.92
N THR A 13 -12.67 1.22 0.72
CA THR A 13 -11.64 1.97 1.45
C THR A 13 -10.68 2.57 0.43
N GLY A 14 -10.37 3.85 0.58
CA GLY A 14 -9.40 4.57 -0.23
C GLY A 14 -8.03 4.62 0.43
N GLY A 15 -6.99 4.43 -0.37
CA GLY A 15 -5.59 4.55 0.04
C GLY A 15 -4.78 5.44 -0.86
N VAL A 16 -3.72 6.03 -0.33
CA VAL A 16 -2.70 6.78 -1.06
C VAL A 16 -1.38 6.03 -1.01
N VAL A 17 -0.53 6.24 -2.01
CA VAL A 17 0.82 5.69 -2.01
C VAL A 17 1.74 6.72 -1.38
N THR A 18 2.39 6.38 -0.28
CA THR A 18 3.18 7.33 0.53
C THR A 18 4.66 7.06 0.52
N ASN A 19 5.06 5.87 0.18
CA ASN A 19 6.47 5.48 0.15
C ASN A 19 6.70 4.42 -0.90
N GLU A 20 7.90 4.42 -1.43
CA GLU A 20 8.45 3.43 -2.35
C GLU A 20 9.73 2.88 -1.73
N ASP A 21 9.92 1.60 -1.83
CA ASP A 21 11.15 0.89 -1.49
C ASP A 21 11.48 -0.02 -2.67
N ALA A 22 12.74 -0.20 -2.97
CA ALA A 22 13.37 -0.90 -4.10
C ALA A 22 12.47 -1.74 -5.06
N ALA A 23 11.41 -2.36 -4.58
CA ALA A 23 10.48 -3.21 -5.35
C ALA A 23 9.04 -3.16 -4.84
N THR A 24 8.72 -2.32 -3.88
CA THR A 24 7.39 -2.21 -3.26
C THR A 24 6.94 -0.78 -3.09
N VAL A 25 5.64 -0.56 -3.08
CA VAL A 25 5.02 0.70 -2.69
C VAL A 25 4.10 0.49 -1.51
N ALA A 26 4.23 1.32 -0.48
CA ALA A 26 3.36 1.28 0.69
C ALA A 26 2.06 2.04 0.41
N VAL A 27 0.93 1.42 0.77
CA VAL A 27 -0.39 2.04 0.67
C VAL A 27 -0.90 2.38 2.07
N ASP A 28 -1.12 3.67 2.30
CA ASP A 28 -1.78 4.16 3.50
C ASP A 28 -3.30 4.23 3.27
N TRP A 29 -4.04 3.32 3.89
CA TRP A 29 -5.49 3.17 3.79
C TRP A 29 -6.22 4.15 4.72
N ARG A 30 -6.15 5.44 4.42
CA ARG A 30 -6.63 6.53 5.30
C ARG A 30 -8.05 6.98 5.07
N TYR A 31 -8.72 6.53 4.00
CA TYR A 31 -10.07 6.94 3.65
C TYR A 31 -11.05 5.77 3.78
N PRO A 32 -11.57 5.47 4.99
CA PRO A 32 -12.63 4.48 5.15
C PRO A 32 -13.93 4.96 4.49
N ALA A 33 -14.90 4.05 4.33
CA ALA A 33 -16.24 4.38 3.85
C ALA A 33 -16.82 5.59 4.61
N GLY A 34 -17.49 6.48 3.89
CA GLY A 34 -18.05 7.72 4.43
C GLY A 34 -17.07 8.88 4.60
N SER A 35 -15.74 8.63 4.49
CA SER A 35 -14.76 9.72 4.54
C SER A 35 -14.68 10.49 3.23
N THR A 36 -14.19 11.73 3.29
CA THR A 36 -14.01 12.58 2.10
C THR A 36 -12.59 12.52 1.58
N VAL A 37 -12.45 12.16 0.30
CA VAL A 37 -11.21 12.30 -0.47
C VAL A 37 -11.18 13.71 -1.06
N PRO A 38 -10.10 14.48 -0.87
CA PRO A 38 -9.96 15.80 -1.50
C PRO A 38 -10.01 15.73 -3.02
N GLY A 39 -10.46 16.79 -3.66
CA GLY A 39 -10.36 16.91 -5.11
C GLY A 39 -8.90 16.87 -5.59
N ARG A 40 -8.67 16.40 -6.78
CA ARG A 40 -7.33 16.27 -7.42
C ARG A 40 -6.36 15.41 -6.59
N THR A 41 -6.89 14.40 -5.91
CA THR A 41 -6.11 13.43 -5.13
C THR A 41 -6.14 12.07 -5.82
N GLY A 42 -4.96 11.53 -6.11
CA GLY A 42 -4.82 10.15 -6.58
C GLY A 42 -5.10 9.16 -5.44
N VAL A 43 -5.97 8.19 -5.66
CA VAL A 43 -6.28 7.15 -4.68
C VAL A 43 -6.43 5.79 -5.34
N ILE A 44 -6.09 4.75 -4.59
CA ILE A 44 -6.46 3.36 -4.87
C ILE A 44 -7.73 3.07 -4.06
N LEU A 45 -8.71 2.43 -4.67
CA LEU A 45 -9.90 1.96 -3.99
C LEU A 45 -9.85 0.45 -3.83
N LYS A 46 -10.11 -0.04 -2.61
CA LYS A 46 -10.17 -1.45 -2.25
C LYS A 46 -11.57 -1.79 -1.75
N GLY A 47 -12.15 -2.86 -2.26
CA GLY A 47 -13.44 -3.39 -1.85
C GLY A 47 -13.83 -4.61 -2.65
N ALA A 48 -15.04 -5.12 -2.46
CA ALA A 48 -15.60 -6.19 -3.28
C ALA A 48 -15.81 -5.72 -4.73
N VAL A 49 -15.87 -6.66 -5.67
CA VAL A 49 -16.23 -6.34 -7.05
C VAL A 49 -17.71 -5.90 -7.09
N GLY A 50 -17.98 -4.77 -7.72
CA GLY A 50 -19.34 -4.20 -7.81
C GLY A 50 -19.35 -2.80 -8.40
N ASP A 51 -20.53 -2.26 -8.58
CA ASP A 51 -20.78 -0.89 -9.00
C ASP A 51 -20.95 -0.01 -7.77
N TYR A 52 -20.17 1.07 -7.71
CA TYR A 52 -20.17 2.02 -6.59
C TYR A 52 -20.46 3.42 -7.10
N LYS A 53 -21.32 4.12 -6.39
CA LYS A 53 -21.59 5.53 -6.66
C LYS A 53 -20.92 6.40 -5.62
N ALA A 54 -19.92 7.17 -6.04
CA ALA A 54 -19.36 8.22 -5.20
C ALA A 54 -20.18 9.50 -5.31
N GLU A 55 -20.41 10.17 -4.19
CA GLU A 55 -21.08 11.46 -4.15
C GLU A 55 -20.06 12.58 -4.02
N TYR A 56 -20.28 13.69 -4.71
CA TYR A 56 -19.42 14.87 -4.55
C TYR A 56 -19.58 15.45 -3.15
N SER A 57 -18.46 15.87 -2.59
CA SER A 57 -18.40 16.55 -1.30
C SER A 57 -18.01 18.02 -1.51
N VAL A 58 -18.66 18.90 -0.76
CA VAL A 58 -18.28 20.32 -0.69
C VAL A 58 -17.32 20.59 0.46
N ALA A 59 -16.93 19.56 1.21
CA ALA A 59 -16.00 19.70 2.32
C ALA A 59 -14.63 20.12 1.80
N ASN A 60 -14.07 21.15 2.42
CA ASN A 60 -12.70 21.58 2.16
C ASN A 60 -11.76 20.74 3.01
N VAL A 61 -11.24 19.66 2.44
CA VAL A 61 -10.30 18.74 3.09
C VAL A 61 -8.92 18.96 2.47
N ALA A 62 -7.90 19.06 3.30
CA ALA A 62 -6.54 19.20 2.83
C ALA A 62 -6.09 17.96 2.05
N SER A 63 -5.34 18.19 0.97
CA SER A 63 -4.70 17.11 0.23
C SER A 63 -3.69 16.37 1.11
N PRO A 64 -3.57 15.04 0.95
CA PRO A 64 -2.61 14.26 1.71
C PRO A 64 -1.18 14.67 1.36
N GLU A 65 -0.35 14.85 2.37
CA GLU A 65 1.08 15.01 2.17
C GLU A 65 1.70 13.70 1.68
N ASN A 66 2.76 13.79 0.90
CA ASN A 66 3.56 12.66 0.42
C ASN A 66 2.78 11.60 -0.39
N ASN A 67 1.70 12.00 -1.06
CA ASN A 67 1.02 11.09 -1.98
C ASN A 67 1.76 11.04 -3.33
N LEU A 68 2.29 9.89 -3.67
CA LEU A 68 3.02 9.65 -4.93
C LEU A 68 2.09 9.40 -6.13
N LEU A 69 0.78 9.27 -5.88
CA LEU A 69 -0.20 9.14 -6.95
C LEU A 69 -0.59 10.50 -7.49
N ASP A 70 -0.53 10.64 -8.79
CA ASP A 70 -1.11 11.74 -9.54
C ASP A 70 -2.28 11.22 -10.40
N GLY A 71 -2.89 12.07 -11.22
CA GLY A 71 -4.00 11.67 -12.09
C GLY A 71 -4.44 12.74 -13.07
N THR A 72 -5.34 12.34 -13.97
CA THR A 72 -5.89 13.21 -15.00
C THR A 72 -7.41 13.28 -14.91
N ILE A 73 -7.95 14.48 -15.14
CA ILE A 73 -9.40 14.70 -15.25
C ILE A 73 -9.89 14.25 -16.63
N GLU A 74 -9.13 14.55 -17.65
CA GLU A 74 -9.37 14.11 -19.02
C GLU A 74 -8.31 13.10 -19.45
N ALA A 75 -8.62 12.30 -20.46
CA ALA A 75 -7.63 11.38 -21.01
C ALA A 75 -6.46 12.18 -21.62
N ALA A 76 -5.24 11.84 -21.20
CA ALA A 76 -4.03 12.53 -21.65
C ALA A 76 -2.84 11.58 -21.69
N THR A 77 -1.88 11.91 -22.57
CA THR A 77 -0.54 11.31 -22.53
C THR A 77 0.38 12.21 -21.74
N ILE A 78 1.03 11.64 -20.71
CA ILE A 78 2.00 12.31 -19.86
C ILE A 78 3.38 11.72 -20.13
N ALA A 79 4.38 12.56 -20.34
CA ALA A 79 5.74 12.16 -20.70
C ALA A 79 6.77 13.22 -20.25
N ASP A 80 6.66 13.71 -19.01
CA ASP A 80 7.59 14.69 -18.47
C ASP A 80 8.96 14.06 -18.27
N ALA A 81 10.00 14.78 -18.67
CA ALA A 81 11.36 14.32 -18.53
C ALA A 81 11.75 14.14 -17.05
N GLY A 82 12.50 13.08 -16.74
CA GLY A 82 12.98 12.79 -15.40
C GLY A 82 12.01 12.01 -14.53
N TYR A 83 10.92 11.47 -15.11
CA TYR A 83 9.97 10.60 -14.40
C TYR A 83 9.79 9.25 -15.08
N LYS A 84 9.50 8.24 -14.27
CA LYS A 84 9.00 6.93 -14.68
C LYS A 84 7.53 6.79 -14.30
N TYR A 85 6.72 6.27 -15.22
CA TYR A 85 5.27 6.17 -15.08
C TYR A 85 4.81 4.74 -14.97
N TYR A 86 3.96 4.51 -13.98
CA TYR A 86 3.43 3.18 -13.69
C TYR A 86 1.91 3.23 -13.63
N LYS A 87 1.28 2.14 -14.06
CA LYS A 87 -0.15 1.87 -13.92
C LYS A 87 -0.38 0.71 -12.97
N LEU A 88 -1.44 0.80 -12.18
CA LEU A 88 -1.93 -0.31 -11.37
C LEU A 88 -2.53 -1.37 -12.30
N ALA A 89 -2.06 -2.60 -12.19
CA ALA A 89 -2.54 -3.73 -12.97
C ALA A 89 -2.35 -5.05 -12.20
N ASP A 90 -3.14 -6.06 -12.55
CA ASP A 90 -2.92 -7.45 -12.16
C ASP A 90 -2.27 -8.15 -13.37
N GLY A 91 -0.97 -8.37 -13.28
CA GLY A 91 -0.15 -8.90 -14.35
C GLY A 91 0.59 -10.18 -13.94
N GLU A 92 1.60 -10.58 -14.70
CA GLU A 92 2.38 -11.81 -14.48
C GLU A 92 2.99 -11.91 -13.08
N LYS A 93 3.34 -10.78 -12.46
CA LYS A 93 3.90 -10.71 -11.11
C LYS A 93 2.84 -10.46 -10.02
N GLY A 94 1.54 -10.49 -10.37
CA GLY A 94 0.41 -10.22 -9.50
C GLY A 94 -0.01 -8.74 -9.51
N LEU A 95 -0.84 -8.36 -8.53
CA LEU A 95 -1.36 -7.01 -8.42
C LEU A 95 -0.26 -6.04 -7.96
N GLY A 96 -0.02 -5.01 -8.76
CA GLY A 96 0.99 -4.00 -8.47
C GLY A 96 1.07 -2.91 -9.53
N PHE A 97 2.07 -2.08 -9.41
CA PHE A 97 2.36 -1.04 -10.37
C PHE A 97 3.37 -1.52 -11.42
N TYR A 98 2.96 -1.49 -12.68
CA TYR A 98 3.77 -1.87 -13.84
C TYR A 98 4.12 -0.64 -14.66
N PHE A 99 5.28 -0.64 -15.32
CA PHE A 99 5.56 0.38 -16.32
C PHE A 99 4.38 0.50 -17.28
N ALA A 100 3.96 1.73 -17.52
CA ALA A 100 2.85 1.99 -18.45
C ALA A 100 3.21 1.70 -19.90
N VAL A 101 4.46 1.96 -20.25
CA VAL A 101 5.14 1.57 -21.51
C VAL A 101 6.51 0.99 -21.18
N GLU A 102 7.15 0.31 -22.13
CA GLU A 102 8.51 -0.17 -21.96
C GLU A 102 9.45 0.98 -21.55
N GLY A 103 10.25 0.73 -20.50
CA GLY A 103 11.12 1.76 -19.91
C GLY A 103 10.42 2.84 -19.09
N GLY A 104 9.08 2.85 -19.00
CA GLY A 104 8.31 3.75 -18.13
C GLY A 104 8.32 5.22 -18.53
N SER A 105 8.76 5.57 -19.74
CA SER A 105 8.99 6.98 -20.14
C SER A 105 7.71 7.81 -20.33
N SER A 106 6.54 7.18 -20.41
CA SER A 106 5.26 7.87 -20.57
C SER A 106 4.09 7.01 -20.09
N ILE A 107 2.93 7.66 -19.95
CA ILE A 107 1.67 6.98 -19.70
C ILE A 107 0.55 7.63 -20.51
N MET A 108 -0.24 6.83 -21.21
CA MET A 108 -1.55 7.24 -21.70
C MET A 108 -2.58 6.93 -20.61
N ASN A 109 -2.96 7.97 -19.87
CA ASN A 109 -3.88 7.84 -18.74
C ASN A 109 -5.31 8.19 -19.17
N GLY A 110 -6.27 7.38 -18.73
CA GLY A 110 -7.69 7.64 -18.98
C GLY A 110 -8.23 8.79 -18.11
N ALA A 111 -9.40 9.31 -18.47
CA ALA A 111 -10.09 10.31 -17.68
C ALA A 111 -10.40 9.79 -16.27
N ASN A 112 -10.23 10.64 -15.26
CA ASN A 112 -10.46 10.34 -13.84
C ASN A 112 -9.69 9.09 -13.32
N LYS A 113 -8.53 8.83 -13.89
CA LYS A 113 -7.63 7.76 -13.45
C LYS A 113 -6.45 8.33 -12.70
N ALA A 114 -5.99 7.58 -11.69
CA ALA A 114 -4.72 7.82 -11.04
C ALA A 114 -3.61 6.97 -11.66
N TYR A 115 -2.39 7.45 -11.56
CA TYR A 115 -1.16 6.74 -11.93
C TYR A 115 -0.07 7.05 -10.90
N LEU A 116 0.98 6.25 -10.89
CA LEU A 116 2.16 6.50 -10.08
C LEU A 116 3.25 7.13 -10.97
N ALA A 117 3.81 8.25 -10.51
CA ALA A 117 4.96 8.90 -11.14
C ALA A 117 6.11 8.98 -10.14
N LEU A 118 7.24 8.38 -10.47
CA LEU A 118 8.43 8.41 -9.64
C LEU A 118 9.56 9.15 -10.35
N PRO A 119 10.33 10.00 -9.64
CA PRO A 119 11.54 10.60 -10.20
C PRO A 119 12.49 9.51 -10.71
N GLU A 120 13.12 9.72 -11.86
CA GLU A 120 13.98 8.73 -12.52
C GLU A 120 15.20 8.31 -11.67
N ASN A 121 15.68 9.22 -10.79
CA ASN A 121 16.75 8.94 -9.84
C ASN A 121 16.29 8.09 -8.63
N GLU A 122 15.01 8.04 -8.35
CA GLU A 122 14.38 7.25 -7.28
C GLU A 122 13.72 5.98 -7.83
N ALA A 123 13.19 6.06 -9.06
CA ALA A 123 12.71 4.90 -9.79
C ALA A 123 13.91 4.01 -10.14
N GLN A 124 14.13 2.98 -9.36
CA GLN A 124 15.02 1.91 -9.79
C GLN A 124 14.50 1.39 -11.13
N GLU A 125 15.36 0.86 -12.00
CA GLU A 125 14.95 0.29 -13.30
C GLU A 125 14.06 -0.96 -13.13
N VAL A 126 13.06 -0.85 -12.25
CA VAL A 126 12.16 -1.93 -11.87
C VAL A 126 10.87 -1.73 -12.63
N ASN A 127 10.56 -2.66 -13.50
CA ASN A 127 9.33 -2.62 -14.31
C ASN A 127 8.06 -3.00 -13.54
N PHE A 128 8.20 -3.36 -12.25
CA PHE A 128 7.12 -3.78 -11.37
C PHE A 128 7.39 -3.41 -9.91
N LEU A 129 6.43 -2.79 -9.28
CA LEU A 129 6.42 -2.47 -7.85
C LEU A 129 5.24 -3.18 -7.20
N ALA A 130 5.51 -4.09 -6.29
CA ALA A 130 4.47 -4.79 -5.55
C ALA A 130 3.74 -3.83 -4.59
N LEU A 131 2.43 -4.01 -4.43
CA LEU A 131 1.69 -3.30 -3.40
C LEU A 131 1.94 -3.93 -2.04
N ASP A 132 2.49 -3.16 -1.12
CA ASP A 132 2.42 -3.49 0.30
C ASP A 132 1.07 -3.01 0.85
N PHE A 133 0.12 -3.94 1.01
CA PHE A 133 -1.21 -3.66 1.55
C PHE A 133 -1.19 -3.35 3.05
N GLY A 134 0.01 -3.11 3.62
CA GLY A 134 0.12 -2.99 5.07
C GLY A 134 -0.42 -4.27 5.71
N THR A 135 0.18 -5.42 5.43
CA THR A 135 0.26 -6.41 6.51
C THR A 135 0.74 -5.61 7.68
N THR A 136 -0.03 -5.54 8.76
CA THR A 136 0.39 -4.85 9.98
C THR A 136 1.85 -5.17 10.21
N ARG A 137 2.75 -4.37 9.62
CA ARG A 137 4.10 -4.24 10.12
C ARG A 137 3.89 -3.61 11.48
N ILE A 138 3.76 -4.44 12.47
CA ILE A 138 4.17 -4.08 13.80
C ILE A 138 5.63 -3.70 13.58
N THR A 139 5.84 -2.39 13.39
CA THR A 139 7.16 -1.81 13.21
C THR A 139 8.07 -2.39 14.27
N ASP A 140 9.27 -2.73 13.90
CA ASP A 140 10.34 -3.42 14.64
C ASP A 140 10.77 -2.74 15.96
N THR A 141 9.94 -1.90 16.54
CA THR A 141 10.22 -1.18 17.78
C THR A 141 9.95 -2.00 19.04
N ALA A 142 9.37 -3.19 18.91
CA ALA A 142 8.99 -4.01 20.06
C ALA A 142 9.89 -5.25 20.31
N LEU A 143 10.92 -5.49 19.49
CA LEU A 143 11.97 -6.47 19.81
C LEU A 143 13.21 -5.80 20.45
N ALA A 144 13.13 -4.51 20.76
CA ALA A 144 14.26 -3.71 21.25
C ALA A 144 14.51 -3.81 22.76
N ALA A 145 13.81 -4.68 23.49
CA ALA A 145 14.21 -5.04 24.83
C ALA A 145 14.57 -6.52 24.79
N GLU A 146 15.86 -6.86 24.87
CA GLU A 146 16.36 -8.23 24.99
C GLU A 146 15.71 -8.99 26.16
N ASP A 147 15.12 -8.28 27.11
CA ASP A 147 14.39 -8.80 28.27
C ASP A 147 12.85 -8.78 28.11
N ALA A 148 12.30 -8.38 26.96
CA ALA A 148 10.85 -8.40 26.76
C ALA A 148 10.32 -9.84 26.84
N ARG A 149 9.29 -10.04 27.68
CA ARG A 149 8.61 -11.34 27.76
C ARG A 149 7.54 -11.45 26.68
N VAL A 150 7.55 -12.55 25.96
CA VAL A 150 6.66 -12.80 24.81
C VAL A 150 5.98 -14.15 24.93
N ASP A 151 4.81 -14.24 24.32
CA ASP A 151 4.10 -15.51 24.13
C ASP A 151 4.34 -16.01 22.70
N VAL A 152 4.45 -17.33 22.56
CA VAL A 152 4.69 -18.02 21.29
C VAL A 152 3.51 -18.90 20.96
N TYR A 153 2.96 -18.74 19.77
CA TYR A 153 1.85 -19.53 19.27
C TYR A 153 2.24 -20.27 17.99
N THR A 154 1.59 -21.39 17.73
CA THR A 154 1.63 -22.00 16.40
C THR A 154 0.83 -21.14 15.41
N ILE A 155 0.97 -21.41 14.10
CA ILE A 155 0.17 -20.73 13.07
C ILE A 155 -1.33 -21.01 13.20
N SER A 156 -1.71 -22.11 13.89
CA SER A 156 -3.09 -22.45 14.21
C SER A 156 -3.61 -21.79 15.50
N GLY A 157 -2.82 -20.91 16.13
CA GLY A 157 -3.21 -20.16 17.32
C GLY A 157 -3.04 -20.91 18.65
N VAL A 158 -2.41 -22.09 18.66
CA VAL A 158 -2.13 -22.82 19.89
C VAL A 158 -0.94 -22.21 20.62
N LEU A 159 -1.11 -21.85 21.89
CA LEU A 159 -0.03 -21.32 22.74
C LEU A 159 1.01 -22.44 22.98
N VAL A 160 2.27 -22.21 22.63
CA VAL A 160 3.39 -23.15 22.77
C VAL A 160 4.29 -22.76 23.94
N ARG A 161 4.44 -21.45 24.15
CA ARG A 161 5.19 -20.87 25.27
C ARG A 161 4.57 -19.59 25.75
N SER A 162 4.67 -19.30 27.03
CA SER A 162 4.18 -18.04 27.60
C SER A 162 5.25 -17.38 28.45
N GLY A 163 5.35 -16.06 28.37
CA GLY A 163 6.20 -15.23 29.20
C GLY A 163 7.70 -15.50 29.08
N VAL A 164 8.18 -16.06 27.96
CA VAL A 164 9.61 -16.31 27.70
C VAL A 164 10.31 -15.06 27.20
N LYS A 165 11.63 -14.95 27.38
CA LYS A 165 12.40 -13.86 26.78
C LYS A 165 12.33 -13.92 25.26
N ALA A 166 12.23 -12.77 24.60
CA ALA A 166 12.14 -12.68 23.14
C ALA A 166 13.34 -13.35 22.45
N SER A 167 14.54 -13.22 23.01
CA SER A 167 15.77 -13.86 22.52
C SER A 167 15.71 -15.40 22.59
N GLU A 168 14.93 -15.97 23.50
CA GLU A 168 14.82 -17.42 23.76
C GLU A 168 13.49 -18.00 23.25
N ALA A 169 12.66 -17.17 22.61
CA ALA A 169 11.28 -17.53 22.26
C ALA A 169 11.17 -18.81 21.43
N LEU A 170 12.10 -19.06 20.53
CA LEU A 170 12.09 -20.22 19.63
C LEU A 170 13.06 -21.34 20.03
N ASP A 171 13.80 -21.21 21.13
CA ASP A 171 14.77 -22.21 21.53
C ASP A 171 14.11 -23.56 21.85
N GLY A 172 14.69 -24.65 21.33
CA GLY A 172 14.15 -26.01 21.55
C GLY A 172 12.85 -26.32 20.80
N LEU A 173 12.21 -25.39 20.12
CA LEU A 173 11.06 -25.70 19.28
C LEU A 173 11.48 -26.36 17.96
N SER A 174 10.61 -27.16 17.36
CA SER A 174 10.85 -27.79 16.06
C SER A 174 10.91 -26.75 14.94
N LYS A 175 11.49 -27.10 13.77
CA LYS A 175 11.40 -26.23 12.59
C LYS A 175 9.94 -26.02 12.21
N GLY A 176 9.55 -24.78 12.01
CA GLY A 176 8.17 -24.42 11.70
C GLY A 176 7.93 -22.93 11.76
N ILE A 177 6.68 -22.56 11.49
CA ILE A 177 6.23 -21.18 11.55
C ILE A 177 5.53 -20.94 12.89
N TYR A 178 5.95 -19.91 13.59
CA TYR A 178 5.43 -19.50 14.89
C TYR A 178 4.98 -18.04 14.85
N ILE A 179 4.06 -17.68 15.74
CA ILE A 179 3.65 -16.31 15.98
C ILE A 179 4.22 -15.90 17.33
N VAL A 180 5.11 -14.92 17.34
CA VAL A 180 5.76 -14.38 18.54
C VAL A 180 5.43 -12.90 18.62
N ASN A 181 4.78 -12.47 19.68
CA ASN A 181 4.33 -11.08 19.84
C ASN A 181 3.58 -10.54 18.61
N GLY A 182 2.68 -11.38 18.04
CA GLY A 182 1.92 -11.04 16.83
C GLY A 182 2.68 -11.13 15.51
N LYS A 183 4.00 -11.41 15.53
CA LYS A 183 4.84 -11.55 14.32
C LYS A 183 4.98 -13.02 13.91
N LYS A 184 4.91 -13.27 12.61
CA LYS A 184 5.17 -14.59 12.01
C LYS A 184 6.67 -14.78 11.84
N ILE A 185 7.23 -15.78 12.50
CA ILE A 185 8.66 -16.10 12.49
C ILE A 185 8.86 -17.54 12.01
N LEU A 186 9.78 -17.75 11.08
CA LEU A 186 10.21 -19.07 10.65
C LEU A 186 11.41 -19.51 11.51
N LYS A 187 11.33 -20.71 12.11
CA LYS A 187 12.45 -21.35 12.78
C LYS A 187 13.10 -22.38 11.89
#